data_aecbcf72508952b5095275ba792610c6
#
_entry.id   aecbcf72508952b5095275ba792610c6
#
_cell.length_a   1.000
_cell.length_b   1.000
_cell.length_c   1.000
_cell.angle_alpha   90.00
_cell.angle_beta   90.00
_cell.angle_gamma   90.00
#
_symmetry.space_group_name_H-M   'P 1'
#
loop_
_entity.id
_entity.type
_entity.pdbx_description
1 polymer ?
#
loop_
_entity_poly.entity_id
_entity_poly.type
_entity_poly.pdbx_seq_one_letter_code
_entity_poly.pdbx_strand_id
1 'polypeptide(L)'
;MNARQLFNGWVILGALIVAGLLLFFTALSIGLTQSPQVSGVGFVPADLTMIPAPTLTSNAPATATIDPFAPTITPTGIAIGNYVQISGTEGQGLRIRATPGLDGEFVFLGYDSEVFVIQDGPRVVDGYTWWYLVAPYDDTRVGWAASDFLTFIPAP
;
A
#
# COMPACT_ATOMS: atom_id res chain seq x y z
N MET A 1 -20.96 -56.71 5.61
CA MET A 1 -20.60 -55.86 4.45
C MET A 1 -19.60 -56.61 3.61
N ASN A 2 -19.96 -57.01 2.39
CA ASN A 2 -19.14 -57.91 1.57
C ASN A 2 -17.97 -57.15 0.94
N ALA A 3 -16.76 -57.54 1.28
CA ALA A 3 -15.51 -56.95 0.77
C ALA A 3 -15.38 -57.00 -0.77
N ARG A 4 -16.21 -57.75 -1.45
CA ARG A 4 -16.25 -57.88 -2.92
C ARG A 4 -16.81 -56.64 -3.66
N GLN A 5 -17.50 -55.71 -2.98
CA GLN A 5 -18.02 -54.50 -3.59
C GLN A 5 -16.99 -53.35 -3.64
N LEU A 6 -15.88 -53.48 -2.92
CA LEU A 6 -14.82 -52.48 -2.90
C LEU A 6 -13.87 -52.55 -4.11
N PHE A 7 -13.94 -53.61 -4.89
CA PHE A 7 -13.12 -53.82 -6.10
C PHE A 7 -13.88 -53.59 -7.40
N ASN A 8 -14.77 -52.64 -7.44
CA ASN A 8 -15.39 -52.22 -8.69
C ASN A 8 -14.37 -51.43 -9.49
N GLY A 9 -14.11 -51.81 -10.77
CA GLY A 9 -13.10 -51.17 -11.63
C GLY A 9 -13.21 -49.65 -11.67
N TRP A 10 -14.42 -49.10 -11.47
CA TRP A 10 -14.69 -47.67 -11.38
C TRP A 10 -14.13 -47.04 -10.11
N VAL A 11 -14.11 -47.74 -8.98
CA VAL A 11 -13.54 -47.24 -7.72
C VAL A 11 -12.03 -47.20 -7.81
N ILE A 12 -11.42 -48.20 -8.44
CA ILE A 12 -9.96 -48.23 -8.67
C ILE A 12 -9.55 -47.13 -9.63
N LEU A 13 -10.31 -46.88 -10.69
CA LEU A 13 -10.07 -45.83 -11.64
C LEU A 13 -10.19 -44.46 -10.97
N GLY A 14 -11.22 -44.26 -10.16
CA GLY A 14 -11.41 -43.02 -9.39
C GLY A 14 -10.25 -42.75 -8.41
N ALA A 15 -9.79 -43.78 -7.68
CA ALA A 15 -8.67 -43.64 -6.76
C ALA A 15 -7.34 -43.28 -7.47
N LEU A 16 -7.10 -43.85 -8.66
CA LEU A 16 -5.92 -43.55 -9.47
C LEU A 16 -5.94 -42.11 -10.00
N ILE A 17 -7.10 -41.59 -10.40
CA ILE A 17 -7.25 -40.22 -10.85
C ILE A 17 -6.99 -39.25 -9.69
N VAL A 18 -7.52 -39.48 -8.51
CA VAL A 18 -7.29 -38.63 -7.32
C VAL A 18 -5.82 -38.65 -6.89
N ALA A 19 -5.20 -39.85 -6.88
CA ALA A 19 -3.78 -39.98 -6.56
C ALA A 19 -2.90 -39.22 -7.58
N GLY A 20 -3.21 -39.33 -8.88
CA GLY A 20 -2.52 -38.61 -9.94
C GLY A 20 -2.63 -37.07 -9.82
N LEU A 21 -3.85 -36.60 -9.50
CA LEU A 21 -4.08 -35.16 -9.25
C LEU A 21 -3.30 -34.66 -8.06
N LEU A 22 -3.26 -35.40 -6.94
CA LEU A 22 -2.48 -35.02 -5.76
C LEU A 22 -1.00 -34.96 -6.06
N LEU A 23 -0.44 -35.93 -6.80
CA LEU A 23 0.98 -35.91 -7.21
C LEU A 23 1.28 -34.76 -8.16
N PHE A 24 0.35 -34.41 -9.06
CA PHE A 24 0.51 -33.27 -9.97
C PHE A 24 0.53 -31.96 -9.21
N PHE A 25 -0.38 -31.74 -8.25
CA PHE A 25 -0.42 -30.53 -7.44
C PHE A 25 0.81 -30.40 -6.52
N THR A 26 1.31 -31.50 -5.96
CA THR A 26 2.55 -31.46 -5.15
C THR A 26 3.77 -31.13 -5.99
N ALA A 27 3.88 -31.69 -7.20
CA ALA A 27 4.97 -31.37 -8.12
C ALA A 27 4.94 -29.89 -8.57
N LEU A 28 3.73 -29.35 -8.82
CA LEU A 28 3.54 -27.94 -9.18
C LEU A 28 3.94 -27.02 -8.01
N SER A 29 3.60 -27.37 -6.78
CA SER A 29 3.95 -26.61 -5.58
C SER A 29 5.46 -26.54 -5.35
N ILE A 30 6.19 -27.61 -5.60
CA ILE A 30 7.67 -27.67 -5.45
C ILE A 30 8.35 -26.84 -6.55
N GLY A 31 7.79 -26.81 -7.77
CA GLY A 31 8.32 -26.03 -8.89
C GLY A 31 8.21 -24.51 -8.72
N LEU A 32 7.22 -24.05 -7.93
CA LEU A 32 6.97 -22.59 -7.70
C LEU A 32 7.78 -22.02 -6.53
N THR A 33 8.48 -22.83 -5.74
CA THR A 33 9.28 -22.38 -4.58
C THR A 33 10.77 -22.22 -4.87
N GLN A 34 11.18 -22.22 -6.14
CA GLN A 34 12.57 -21.86 -6.47
C GLN A 34 12.73 -20.35 -6.31
N SER A 35 13.23 -19.95 -5.16
CA SER A 35 13.75 -18.59 -4.95
C SER A 35 14.84 -18.30 -6.00
N PRO A 36 14.83 -17.14 -6.67
CA PRO A 36 15.92 -16.76 -7.54
C PRO A 36 17.20 -16.70 -6.71
N GLN A 37 18.17 -17.53 -7.04
CA GLN A 37 19.54 -17.38 -6.52
C GLN A 37 20.05 -16.01 -6.95
N VAL A 38 20.17 -15.11 -5.98
CA VAL A 38 20.92 -13.87 -6.18
C VAL A 38 22.37 -14.26 -6.40
N SER A 39 22.81 -14.32 -7.63
CA SER A 39 24.22 -14.43 -7.99
C SER A 39 24.95 -13.29 -7.32
N GLY A 40 25.94 -13.64 -6.49
CA GLY A 40 26.72 -12.68 -5.73
C GLY A 40 27.25 -11.57 -6.62
N VAL A 41 26.78 -10.37 -6.40
CA VAL A 41 27.38 -9.16 -6.94
C VAL A 41 28.72 -9.05 -6.22
N GLY A 42 29.81 -9.32 -6.94
CA GLY A 42 31.16 -9.09 -6.43
C GLY A 42 31.22 -7.65 -5.93
N PHE A 43 31.54 -7.49 -4.64
CA PHE A 43 31.84 -6.19 -4.10
C PHE A 43 33.13 -5.69 -4.76
N VAL A 44 32.99 -4.75 -5.69
CA VAL A 44 34.09 -3.91 -6.14
C VAL A 44 34.32 -2.93 -4.99
N PRO A 45 35.53 -2.90 -4.36
CA PRO A 45 35.80 -1.90 -3.33
C PRO A 45 35.63 -0.52 -3.97
N ALA A 46 34.71 0.27 -3.46
CA ALA A 46 34.56 1.64 -3.87
C ALA A 46 35.83 2.40 -3.45
N ASP A 47 36.52 2.94 -4.43
CA ASP A 47 37.60 3.89 -4.23
C ASP A 47 37.01 5.11 -3.52
N LEU A 48 37.31 5.24 -2.22
CA LEU A 48 36.87 6.37 -1.43
C LEU A 48 37.71 7.58 -1.80
N THR A 49 37.33 8.25 -2.89
CA THR A 49 37.82 9.60 -3.14
C THR A 49 37.27 10.48 -2.03
N MET A 50 38.11 10.85 -1.08
CA MET A 50 37.80 11.87 -0.09
C MET A 50 37.60 13.19 -0.80
N ILE A 51 36.35 13.54 -1.06
CA ILE A 51 35.96 14.90 -1.41
C ILE A 51 36.08 15.69 -0.10
N PRO A 52 36.95 16.71 0.01
CA PRO A 52 37.00 17.56 1.19
C PRO A 52 35.58 18.13 1.41
N ALA A 53 35.05 17.91 2.60
CA ALA A 53 33.75 18.45 2.95
C ALA A 53 33.75 19.97 2.71
N PRO A 54 32.73 20.51 2.03
CA PRO A 54 32.59 21.95 1.98
C PRO A 54 32.53 22.44 3.41
N THR A 55 33.39 23.39 3.74
CA THR A 55 33.35 24.12 5.01
C THR A 55 31.95 24.72 5.11
N LEU A 56 31.09 24.08 5.88
CA LEU A 56 29.80 24.71 6.21
C LEU A 56 30.13 25.95 7.05
N THR A 57 30.12 27.10 6.42
CA THR A 57 29.96 28.33 7.15
C THR A 57 28.70 28.15 7.96
N SER A 58 28.85 27.99 9.27
CA SER A 58 27.75 27.91 10.21
C SER A 58 26.98 29.23 10.12
N ASN A 59 26.02 29.26 9.21
CA ASN A 59 24.97 30.25 9.30
C ASN A 59 24.13 29.80 10.48
N ALA A 60 24.38 30.38 11.66
CA ALA A 60 23.54 30.12 12.83
C ALA A 60 22.10 30.27 12.37
N PRO A 61 21.22 29.28 12.64
CA PRO A 61 19.83 29.44 12.29
C PRO A 61 19.35 30.69 12.99
N ALA A 62 18.93 31.68 12.21
CA ALA A 62 18.19 32.79 12.78
C ALA A 62 17.07 32.17 13.59
N THR A 63 17.11 32.37 14.91
CA THR A 63 16.01 32.00 15.80
C THR A 63 14.80 32.68 15.21
N ALA A 64 13.93 31.89 14.55
CA ALA A 64 12.67 32.42 14.04
C ALA A 64 11.89 32.87 15.26
N THR A 65 11.90 34.20 15.49
CA THR A 65 10.99 34.81 16.45
C THR A 65 9.59 34.52 15.92
N ILE A 66 8.88 33.61 16.57
CA ILE A 66 7.48 33.33 16.25
C ILE A 66 6.72 34.61 16.62
N ASP A 67 6.32 35.35 15.59
CA ASP A 67 5.41 36.47 15.78
C ASP A 67 4.04 35.89 16.15
N PRO A 68 3.55 36.07 17.38
CA PRO A 68 2.26 35.51 17.82
C PRO A 68 1.07 36.12 17.06
N PHE A 69 1.29 37.17 16.28
CA PHE A 69 0.29 37.83 15.45
C PHE A 69 0.48 37.57 13.95
N ALA A 70 1.47 36.75 13.56
CA ALA A 70 1.59 36.33 12.17
C ALA A 70 0.31 35.61 11.75
N PRO A 71 -0.31 36.00 10.61
CA PRO A 71 -1.48 35.31 10.13
C PRO A 71 -1.09 33.85 9.90
N THR A 72 -1.71 32.93 10.64
CA THR A 72 -1.59 31.51 10.37
C THR A 72 -2.18 31.26 9.00
N ILE A 73 -1.32 31.08 7.99
CA ILE A 73 -1.77 30.63 6.67
C ILE A 73 -2.26 29.19 6.85
N THR A 74 -3.56 29.05 7.00
CA THR A 74 -4.18 27.72 6.96
C THR A 74 -3.98 27.20 5.54
N PRO A 75 -3.26 26.10 5.33
CA PRO A 75 -3.09 25.55 3.99
C PRO A 75 -4.47 25.17 3.46
N THR A 76 -4.87 25.82 2.37
CA THR A 76 -6.14 25.51 1.69
C THR A 76 -5.85 24.50 0.59
N GLY A 77 -6.43 23.31 0.70
CA GLY A 77 -6.28 22.28 -0.31
C GLY A 77 -5.83 20.92 0.23
N ILE A 78 -5.62 20.00 -0.68
CA ILE A 78 -5.19 18.63 -0.38
C ILE A 78 -3.67 18.64 -0.15
N ALA A 79 -3.23 18.47 1.10
CA ALA A 79 -1.84 18.46 1.52
C ALA A 79 -1.66 17.61 2.79
N ILE A 80 -0.42 17.18 3.04
CA ILE A 80 -0.09 16.40 4.25
C ILE A 80 -0.46 17.20 5.50
N GLY A 81 -1.10 16.56 6.46
CA GLY A 81 -1.57 17.16 7.71
C GLY A 81 -2.97 17.77 7.61
N ASN A 82 -3.51 17.93 6.42
CA ASN A 82 -4.86 18.48 6.24
C ASN A 82 -5.93 17.41 6.38
N TYR A 83 -7.11 17.88 6.76
CA TYR A 83 -8.31 17.06 6.81
C TYR A 83 -8.98 17.04 5.44
N VAL A 84 -9.44 15.87 5.04
CA VAL A 84 -10.22 15.66 3.84
C VAL A 84 -11.45 14.83 4.13
N GLN A 85 -12.48 15.05 3.34
CA GLN A 85 -13.72 14.31 3.38
C GLN A 85 -13.90 13.56 2.06
N ILE A 86 -14.36 12.33 2.13
CA ILE A 86 -14.76 11.59 0.92
C ILE A 86 -16.05 12.20 0.37
N SER A 87 -16.08 12.42 -0.94
CA SER A 87 -17.23 13.00 -1.63
C SER A 87 -17.28 12.59 -3.10
N GLY A 88 -18.46 12.65 -3.69
CA GLY A 88 -18.64 12.37 -5.12
C GLY A 88 -18.64 10.89 -5.50
N THR A 89 -18.86 10.00 -4.54
CA THR A 89 -18.92 8.54 -4.80
C THR A 89 -20.31 8.07 -5.22
N GLU A 90 -21.29 8.97 -5.24
CA GLU A 90 -22.69 8.66 -5.57
C GLU A 90 -23.27 7.52 -4.70
N GLY A 91 -22.78 7.40 -3.46
CA GLY A 91 -23.19 6.35 -2.52
C GLY A 91 -22.54 4.98 -2.75
N GLN A 92 -21.68 4.85 -3.76
CA GLN A 92 -20.94 3.60 -4.00
C GLN A 92 -19.77 3.40 -3.02
N GLY A 93 -19.31 4.50 -2.40
CA GLY A 93 -18.15 4.53 -1.55
C GLY A 93 -16.82 4.50 -2.33
N LEU A 94 -15.76 4.96 -1.68
CA LEU A 94 -14.39 5.00 -2.21
C LEU A 94 -13.61 3.79 -1.74
N ARG A 95 -13.01 3.07 -2.69
CA ARG A 95 -12.11 1.95 -2.37
C ARG A 95 -10.79 2.47 -1.84
N ILE A 96 -10.51 2.20 -0.57
CA ILE A 96 -9.22 2.46 0.05
C ILE A 96 -8.32 1.26 -0.16
N ARG A 97 -7.06 1.50 -0.56
CA ARG A 97 -6.12 0.47 -1.00
C ARG A 97 -4.84 0.44 -0.17
N ALA A 98 -4.19 -0.71 -0.09
CA ALA A 98 -2.93 -0.87 0.62
C ALA A 98 -1.76 -0.16 -0.08
N THR A 99 -1.80 -0.05 -1.41
CA THR A 99 -0.80 0.63 -2.23
C THR A 99 -1.48 1.59 -3.21
N PRO A 100 -0.80 2.67 -3.64
CA PRO A 100 -1.36 3.56 -4.66
C PRO A 100 -1.47 2.86 -6.00
N GLY A 101 -2.57 3.09 -6.73
CA GLY A 101 -2.85 2.49 -8.04
C GLY A 101 -4.13 1.65 -8.06
N LEU A 102 -4.64 1.40 -9.26
CA LEU A 102 -5.87 0.63 -9.47
C LEU A 102 -5.71 -0.86 -9.13
N ASP A 103 -4.48 -1.37 -9.20
CA ASP A 103 -4.13 -2.76 -8.85
C ASP A 103 -3.81 -2.95 -7.36
N GLY A 104 -3.77 -1.87 -6.58
CA GLY A 104 -3.56 -1.93 -5.13
C GLY A 104 -4.60 -2.82 -4.45
N GLU A 105 -4.16 -3.64 -3.48
CA GLU A 105 -5.06 -4.49 -2.72
C GLU A 105 -6.14 -3.67 -2.01
N PHE A 106 -7.39 -4.15 -2.06
CA PHE A 106 -8.50 -3.52 -1.36
C PHE A 106 -8.38 -3.73 0.16
N VAL A 107 -8.46 -2.63 0.92
CA VAL A 107 -8.42 -2.68 2.38
C VAL A 107 -9.82 -2.52 2.96
N PHE A 108 -10.49 -1.40 2.67
CA PHE A 108 -11.87 -1.14 3.10
C PHE A 108 -12.56 -0.14 2.18
N LEU A 109 -13.86 0.02 2.39
CA LEU A 109 -14.69 1.01 1.70
C LEU A 109 -14.90 2.22 2.60
N GLY A 110 -14.49 3.40 2.12
CA GLY A 110 -14.81 4.67 2.75
C GLY A 110 -16.08 5.26 2.14
N TYR A 111 -16.96 5.82 2.96
CA TYR A 111 -18.24 6.36 2.50
C TYR A 111 -18.21 7.88 2.39
N ASP A 112 -19.12 8.44 1.60
CA ASP A 112 -19.30 9.89 1.50
C ASP A 112 -19.50 10.50 2.89
N SER A 113 -18.88 11.64 3.12
CA SER A 113 -18.84 12.36 4.40
C SER A 113 -17.91 11.79 5.46
N GLU A 114 -17.25 10.66 5.24
CA GLU A 114 -16.17 10.21 6.14
C GLU A 114 -14.97 11.15 6.04
N VAL A 115 -14.37 11.44 7.21
CA VAL A 115 -13.25 12.37 7.38
C VAL A 115 -11.97 11.60 7.63
N PHE A 116 -10.90 12.03 6.97
CA PHE A 116 -9.56 11.47 7.12
C PHE A 116 -8.52 12.59 7.22
N VAL A 117 -7.35 12.25 7.75
CA VAL A 117 -6.15 13.10 7.74
C VAL A 117 -5.18 12.54 6.72
N ILE A 118 -4.60 13.41 5.90
CA ILE A 118 -3.57 13.03 4.93
C ILE A 118 -2.24 12.87 5.65
N GLN A 119 -1.62 11.70 5.54
CA GLN A 119 -0.31 11.44 6.15
C GLN A 119 0.83 11.31 5.15
N ASP A 120 0.57 10.90 3.92
CA ASP A 120 1.59 10.76 2.87
C ASP A 120 1.02 11.04 1.47
N GLY A 121 1.89 11.29 0.51
CA GLY A 121 1.56 11.60 -0.88
C GLY A 121 2.11 12.95 -1.31
N PRO A 122 1.78 13.40 -2.52
CA PRO A 122 1.02 12.68 -3.54
C PRO A 122 1.85 11.59 -4.25
N ARG A 123 1.19 10.56 -4.76
CA ARG A 123 1.74 9.58 -5.70
C ARG A 123 0.90 9.58 -6.98
N VAL A 124 1.52 9.72 -8.13
CA VAL A 124 0.81 9.67 -9.42
C VAL A 124 0.98 8.28 -10.01
N VAL A 125 -0.10 7.52 -10.05
CA VAL A 125 -0.15 6.13 -10.56
C VAL A 125 -1.46 5.94 -11.31
N ASP A 126 -1.42 5.27 -12.47
CA ASP A 126 -2.58 4.98 -13.34
C ASP A 126 -3.40 6.22 -13.76
N GLY A 127 -2.74 7.39 -13.87
CA GLY A 127 -3.39 8.64 -14.25
C GLY A 127 -4.13 9.34 -13.10
N TYR A 128 -4.10 8.78 -11.90
CA TYR A 128 -4.69 9.37 -10.69
C TYR A 128 -3.62 9.87 -9.74
N THR A 129 -3.97 10.86 -8.91
CA THR A 129 -3.17 11.30 -7.79
C THR A 129 -3.67 10.61 -6.53
N TRP A 130 -2.79 9.90 -5.82
CA TRP A 130 -3.11 9.13 -4.64
C TRP A 130 -2.55 9.75 -3.38
N TRP A 131 -3.33 9.71 -2.31
CA TRP A 131 -2.97 10.20 -0.99
C TRP A 131 -3.17 9.13 0.05
N TYR A 132 -2.25 9.02 1.01
CA TYR A 132 -2.37 8.12 2.13
C TYR A 132 -3.18 8.76 3.24
N LEU A 133 -4.27 8.13 3.60
CA LEU A 133 -5.27 8.61 4.53
C LEU A 133 -5.24 7.80 5.81
N VAL A 134 -5.54 8.47 6.93
CA VAL A 134 -5.73 7.86 8.25
C VAL A 134 -7.00 8.44 8.87
N ALA A 135 -7.88 7.59 9.39
CA ALA A 135 -9.06 8.08 10.10
C ALA A 135 -8.67 8.69 11.45
N PRO A 136 -9.18 9.87 11.83
CA PRO A 136 -8.74 10.60 13.02
C PRO A 136 -8.99 9.85 14.34
N TYR A 137 -9.96 8.96 14.36
CA TYR A 137 -10.42 8.26 15.56
C TYR A 137 -10.23 6.73 15.50
N ASP A 138 -9.65 6.23 14.40
CA ASP A 138 -9.41 4.80 14.18
C ASP A 138 -8.16 4.61 13.31
N ASP A 139 -7.03 4.41 13.95
CA ASP A 139 -5.72 4.22 13.33
C ASP A 139 -5.59 2.90 12.56
N THR A 140 -6.58 2.02 12.65
CA THR A 140 -6.65 0.80 11.83
C THR A 140 -7.26 1.07 10.45
N ARG A 141 -7.98 2.17 10.29
CA ARG A 141 -8.58 2.59 9.02
C ARG A 141 -7.63 3.51 8.26
N VAL A 142 -6.70 2.91 7.55
CA VAL A 142 -5.64 3.59 6.81
C VAL A 142 -5.52 3.04 5.40
N GLY A 143 -5.05 3.87 4.46
CA GLY A 143 -4.74 3.42 3.11
C GLY A 143 -4.73 4.54 2.07
N TRP A 144 -4.51 4.15 0.83
CA TRP A 144 -4.41 5.04 -0.30
C TRP A 144 -5.76 5.29 -0.97
N ALA A 145 -6.02 6.55 -1.27
CA ALA A 145 -7.23 7.02 -1.93
C ALA A 145 -6.90 7.97 -3.09
N ALA A 146 -7.72 7.94 -4.14
CA ALA A 146 -7.60 8.86 -5.27
C ALA A 146 -8.14 10.25 -4.89
N SER A 147 -7.38 11.30 -5.25
CA SER A 147 -7.73 12.69 -4.94
C SER A 147 -9.07 13.16 -5.51
N ASP A 148 -9.50 12.55 -6.60
CA ASP A 148 -10.73 12.94 -7.32
C ASP A 148 -12.00 12.80 -6.46
N PHE A 149 -11.91 11.99 -5.41
CA PHE A 149 -12.98 11.74 -4.44
C PHE A 149 -12.70 12.35 -3.06
N LEU A 150 -11.73 13.27 -2.98
CA LEU A 150 -11.35 13.92 -1.73
C LEU A 150 -11.64 15.41 -1.81
N THR A 151 -12.32 15.92 -0.81
CA THR A 151 -12.57 17.36 -0.65
C THR A 151 -11.86 17.83 0.61
N PHE A 152 -11.08 18.92 0.50
CA PHE A 152 -10.47 19.56 1.65
C PHE A 152 -11.55 20.08 2.60
N ILE A 153 -11.36 19.87 3.90
CA ILE A 153 -12.15 20.50 4.96
C ILE A 153 -11.21 21.14 5.97
N PRO A 154 -11.60 22.31 6.55
CA PRO A 154 -10.82 22.89 7.63
C PRO A 154 -10.78 21.93 8.82
N ALA A 155 -9.68 22.02 9.60
CA ALA A 155 -9.57 21.24 10.85
C ALA A 155 -10.73 21.57 11.79
N PRO A 156 -11.31 20.56 12.45
CA PRO A 156 -12.41 20.76 13.39
C PRO A 156 -11.97 21.51 14.66
#